data_9e2d3b48746915ffa04634b41af9e17e
#
_entry.id   9e2d3b48746915ffa04634b41af9e17e
#
_cell.length_a   1.000
_cell.length_b   1.000
_cell.length_c   1.000
_cell.angle_alpha   90.00
_cell.angle_beta   90.00
_cell.angle_gamma   90.00
#
_symmetry.space_group_name_H-M   'P 1'
#
loop_
_entity.id
_entity.type
_entity.pdbx_description
1 polymer ?
#
loop_
_entity_poly.entity_id
_entity_poly.type
_entity_poly.pdbx_seq_one_letter_code
_entity_poly.pdbx_strand_id
1 'polypeptide(L)' 'MAGTHGDVATEISRVEEEFPGWRPWVSDAGRWWATRRGRQPVDPPDWWAMTVDADDADGLRKVISEQERLATPAGTP' A
#
# COMPACT_ATOMS: atom_id res chain seq x y z
N MET A 1 -26.58 5.14 -7.54
CA MET A 1 -25.99 5.43 -6.24
C MET A 1 -24.65 6.09 -6.40
N ALA A 2 -24.56 7.26 -5.88
CA ALA A 2 -23.33 8.02 -5.96
C ALA A 2 -22.19 7.35 -5.19
N GLY A 3 -22.53 6.56 -4.17
CA GLY A 3 -21.52 5.99 -3.30
C GLY A 3 -20.54 5.07 -4.00
N THR A 4 -20.99 4.41 -5.05
CA THR A 4 -20.13 3.44 -5.71
C THR A 4 -18.90 4.11 -6.32
N HIS A 5 -19.09 5.23 -6.98
CA HIS A 5 -17.97 5.91 -7.62
C HIS A 5 -17.11 6.64 -6.60
N GLY A 6 -17.72 7.23 -5.60
CA GLY A 6 -16.97 7.91 -4.58
C GLY A 6 -16.14 6.96 -3.74
N ASP A 7 -16.56 5.70 -3.66
CA ASP A 7 -15.90 4.75 -2.78
C ASP A 7 -14.46 4.47 -3.18
N VAL A 8 -14.16 4.34 -4.47
CA VAL A 8 -12.80 4.04 -4.90
C VAL A 8 -11.87 5.21 -4.55
N ALA A 9 -12.26 6.42 -4.93
CA ALA A 9 -11.43 7.59 -4.64
C ALA A 9 -11.28 7.79 -3.14
N THR A 10 -12.37 7.58 -2.39
CA THR A 10 -12.34 7.72 -0.93
C THR A 10 -11.42 6.69 -0.31
N GLU A 11 -11.50 5.44 -0.76
CA GLU A 11 -10.65 4.39 -0.23
C GLU A 11 -9.18 4.62 -0.55
N ILE A 12 -8.89 5.12 -1.75
CA ILE A 12 -7.51 5.46 -2.11
C ILE A 12 -6.99 6.51 -1.13
N SER A 13 -7.78 7.54 -0.87
CA SER A 13 -7.37 8.60 0.06
C SER A 13 -7.16 8.04 1.47
N ARG A 14 -8.02 7.13 1.91
CA ARG A 14 -7.89 6.53 3.23
C ARG A 14 -6.63 5.70 3.35
N VAL A 15 -6.34 4.89 2.34
CA VAL A 15 -5.12 4.09 2.35
C VAL A 15 -3.90 5.00 2.39
N GLU A 16 -3.94 6.08 1.61
CA GLU A 16 -2.84 7.03 1.58
C GLU A 16 -2.63 7.70 2.93
N GLU A 17 -3.73 8.03 3.62
CA GLU A 17 -3.63 8.61 4.96
C GLU A 17 -3.12 7.62 5.99
N GLU A 18 -3.54 6.36 5.87
CA GLU A 18 -3.10 5.32 6.79
C GLU A 18 -1.63 4.98 6.59
N PHE A 19 -1.18 5.04 5.36
CA PHE A 19 0.18 4.65 4.99
C PHE A 19 0.81 5.74 4.14
N PRO A 20 1.20 6.86 4.76
CA PRO A 20 1.69 8.01 3.99
C PRO A 20 2.97 7.75 3.22
N GLY A 21 3.68 6.68 3.54
CA GLY A 21 4.86 6.30 2.79
C GLY A 21 4.57 5.57 1.49
N TRP A 22 3.30 5.41 1.13
CA TRP A 22 2.89 4.67 -0.06
C TRP A 22 1.94 5.48 -0.89
N ARG A 23 1.95 5.22 -2.18
CA ARG A 23 1.05 5.87 -3.13
C ARG A 23 0.10 4.82 -3.70
N PRO A 24 -1.13 4.74 -3.21
CA PRO A 24 -2.09 3.75 -3.73
C PRO A 24 -2.75 4.22 -5.01
N TRP A 25 -3.10 3.26 -5.87
CA TRP A 25 -3.83 3.54 -7.10
C TRP A 25 -4.51 2.25 -7.57
N VAL A 26 -5.47 2.41 -8.46
CA VAL A 26 -6.25 1.28 -8.99
C VAL A 26 -6.06 1.26 -10.49
N SER A 27 -5.72 0.09 -11.03
CA SER A 27 -5.51 -0.07 -12.46
C SER A 27 -6.83 -0.17 -13.21
N ASP A 28 -6.75 -0.11 -14.54
CA ASP A 28 -7.94 -0.26 -15.38
C ASP A 28 -8.64 -1.60 -15.16
N ALA A 29 -7.88 -2.61 -14.78
CA ALA A 29 -8.45 -3.93 -14.50
C ALA A 29 -9.08 -4.01 -13.12
N GLY A 30 -9.05 -2.94 -12.35
CA GLY A 30 -9.65 -2.92 -11.02
C GLY A 30 -8.76 -3.50 -9.94
N ARG A 31 -7.48 -3.69 -10.23
CA ARG A 31 -6.56 -4.22 -9.26
C ARG A 31 -5.92 -3.08 -8.47
N TRP A 32 -5.78 -3.29 -7.17
CA TRP A 32 -5.24 -2.28 -6.26
C TRP A 32 -3.74 -2.43 -6.15
N TRP A 33 -3.05 -1.30 -6.28
CA TRP A 33 -1.59 -1.24 -6.23
C TRP A 33 -1.15 -0.17 -5.25
N ALA A 34 0.06 -0.31 -4.74
CA ALA A 34 0.68 0.76 -3.96
C ALA A 34 2.17 0.74 -4.22
N THR A 35 2.74 1.92 -4.40
CA THR A 35 4.17 2.10 -4.69
C THR A 35 4.78 2.93 -3.58
N ARG A 36 5.96 2.54 -3.11
CA ARG A 36 6.66 3.29 -2.07
C ARG A 36 7.06 4.66 -2.59
N ARG A 37 6.96 5.65 -1.73
CA ARG A 37 7.32 7.01 -2.11
C ARG A 37 8.82 7.25 -1.97
N GLY A 38 9.50 6.51 -1.12
CA GLY A 38 10.92 6.72 -0.87
C GLY A 38 11.80 6.04 -1.88
N ARG A 39 13.10 6.18 -1.65
CA ARG A 39 14.08 5.54 -2.52
C ARG A 39 14.25 4.08 -2.14
N GLN A 40 14.63 3.28 -3.13
CA GLN A 40 14.99 1.90 -2.87
C GLN A 40 16.29 1.86 -2.08
N PRO A 41 16.38 1.02 -1.06
CA PRO A 41 17.64 0.85 -0.32
C PRO A 41 18.74 0.33 -1.26
N VAL A 42 19.99 0.60 -0.88
CA VAL A 42 21.12 0.14 -1.69
C VAL A 42 21.13 -1.39 -1.80
N ASP A 43 20.78 -2.05 -0.72
CA ASP A 43 20.83 -3.51 -0.67
C ASP A 43 19.55 -4.00 0.00
N PRO A 44 18.42 -3.98 -0.73
CA PRO A 44 17.14 -4.31 -0.11
C PRO A 44 17.08 -5.80 0.26
N PRO A 45 16.47 -6.12 1.41
CA PRO A 45 16.25 -7.51 1.77
C PRO A 45 15.26 -8.18 0.82
N ASP A 46 15.24 -9.50 0.84
CA ASP A 46 14.38 -10.26 -0.07
C ASP A 46 12.90 -9.92 0.07
N TRP A 47 12.44 -9.61 1.27
CA TRP A 47 11.02 -9.29 1.50
C TRP A 47 10.63 -7.89 1.04
N TRP A 48 11.62 -7.04 0.79
CA TRP A 48 11.35 -5.64 0.47
C TRP A 48 10.74 -5.52 -0.93
N ALA A 49 9.67 -4.76 -1.06
CA ALA A 49 9.00 -4.55 -2.33
C ALA A 49 8.77 -3.07 -2.57
N MET A 50 9.12 -2.61 -3.75
CA MET A 50 8.85 -1.23 -4.16
C MET A 50 7.37 -1.02 -4.42
N THR A 51 6.73 -2.02 -5.01
CA THR A 51 5.33 -1.97 -5.39
C THR A 51 4.65 -3.26 -4.94
N VAL A 52 3.46 -3.13 -4.36
CA VAL A 52 2.65 -4.27 -3.95
C VAL A 52 1.27 -4.16 -4.59
N ASP A 53 0.53 -5.27 -4.62
CA ASP A 53 -0.78 -5.27 -5.22
C ASP A 53 -1.71 -6.24 -4.49
N ALA A 54 -3.01 -6.05 -4.70
CA ALA A 54 -4.02 -6.88 -4.08
C ALA A 54 -5.32 -6.77 -4.87
N ASP A 55 -6.27 -7.65 -4.56
CA ASP A 55 -7.55 -7.67 -5.26
C ASP A 55 -8.45 -6.51 -4.82
N ASP A 56 -8.28 -6.02 -3.61
CA ASP A 56 -9.15 -4.98 -3.09
C ASP A 56 -8.38 -4.11 -2.09
N ALA A 57 -9.08 -3.10 -1.56
CA ALA A 57 -8.46 -2.15 -0.64
C ALA A 57 -8.00 -2.83 0.64
N ASP A 58 -8.81 -3.73 1.18
CA ASP A 58 -8.43 -4.42 2.41
C ASP A 58 -7.20 -5.29 2.20
N GLY A 59 -7.15 -5.99 1.07
CA GLY A 59 -5.97 -6.78 0.74
C GLY A 59 -4.74 -5.90 0.58
N LEU A 60 -4.91 -4.73 -0.03
CA LEU A 60 -3.80 -3.80 -0.18
C LEU A 60 -3.28 -3.33 1.17
N ARG A 61 -4.21 -3.00 2.08
CA ARG A 61 -3.81 -2.61 3.44
C ARG A 61 -3.00 -3.70 4.12
N LYS A 62 -3.40 -4.95 3.92
CA LYS A 62 -2.69 -6.06 4.55
C LYS A 62 -1.27 -6.20 4.01
N VAL A 63 -1.10 -6.11 2.69
CA VAL A 63 0.25 -6.27 2.14
C VAL A 63 1.14 -5.07 2.47
N ILE A 64 0.58 -3.87 2.51
CA ILE A 64 1.35 -2.70 2.94
C ILE A 64 1.73 -2.85 4.41
N SER A 65 0.78 -3.24 5.26
CA SER A 65 1.05 -3.43 6.68
C SER A 65 2.14 -4.46 6.91
N GLU A 66 2.13 -5.53 6.13
CA GLU A 66 3.17 -6.54 6.24
C GLU A 66 4.54 -5.99 5.87
N GLN A 67 4.61 -5.21 4.81
CA GLN A 67 5.86 -4.57 4.42
C GLN A 67 6.38 -3.64 5.51
N GLU A 68 5.49 -2.88 6.12
CA GLU A 68 5.89 -1.95 7.18
C GLU A 68 6.28 -2.69 8.45
N ARG A 69 5.58 -3.78 8.74
CA ARG A 69 5.92 -4.60 9.89
C ARG A 69 7.32 -5.21 9.73
N LEU A 70 7.63 -5.69 8.54
CA LEU A 70 8.94 -6.28 8.26
C LEU A 70 10.05 -5.23 8.29
N ALA A 71 9.71 -3.99 7.94
CA ALA A 71 10.69 -2.90 7.95
C ALA A 71 10.99 -2.41 9.36
N THR A 72 10.10 -2.68 10.32
CA THR A 72 10.29 -2.24 11.71
C THR A 72 11.06 -3.31 12.46
N PRO A 73 12.25 -3.01 13.00
CA PRO A 73 13.02 -4.02 13.72
C PRO A 73 12.25 -4.57 14.91
N ALA A 74 12.26 -5.87 15.06
CA ALA A 74 11.59 -6.52 16.16
C ALA A 74 12.24 -6.10 17.48
N GLY A 75 11.41 -5.85 18.47
CA GLY A 75 11.91 -5.48 19.78
C GLY A 75 12.37 -4.06 19.92
N THR A 76 12.19 -3.25 18.91
CA THR A 76 12.50 -1.83 18.99
C THR A 76 11.42 -1.11 19.80
N PRO A 77 11.75 -0.49 20.88
CA PRO A 77 10.75 0.24 21.67
C PRO A 77 10.26 1.47 20.96
#